data_8979713ac8fdc6eb8e661874a4853db5
#
_entry.id   8979713ac8fdc6eb8e661874a4853db5
#
_cell.length_a   1.000
_cell.length_b   1.000
_cell.length_c   1.000
_cell.angle_alpha   90.00
_cell.angle_beta   90.00
_cell.angle_gamma   90.00
#
_symmetry.space_group_name_H-M   'P 1'
#
loop_
_entity.id
_entity.type
_entity.pdbx_description
1 polymer ?
#
loop_
_entity_poly.entity_id
_entity_poly.type
_entity_poly.pdbx_seq_one_letter_code
_entity_poly.pdbx_strand_id
1 'polypeptide(L)'
;MLSPYMSPIERVWFYSLRILCGLILLFLILPVLVIIPLSFNSGSFLVYPLQGFSLQWYHDFFASAEWMRALKNSIIVAPAATVLAMVFGTLAAIGLTRGDFPGKALVMALVISPMVVPVVIIGVASYLFFAPLGLGNSFFSLIVVHAVLGVPFVIITVSATLQGFNQNLVRAAASLGASPLTAFRRVTLPLIAPGVISGALFAFATSFDEVVVTLFLAGPEQATLPRQMFSGIRENLSPTIAAAATLLVAFSVILLLTLEWLRGRSEKLRTAQA
;
A
#
# COMPACT_ATOMS: atom_id res chain seq x y z
N MET A 1 20.34 -21.64 -13.99
CA MET A 1 21.46 -22.54 -14.33
C MET A 1 22.13 -21.99 -15.57
N LEU A 2 23.47 -22.00 -15.63
CA LEU A 2 24.21 -21.60 -16.82
C LEU A 2 24.06 -22.70 -17.87
N SER A 3 23.74 -22.34 -19.13
CA SER A 3 23.78 -23.30 -20.23
C SER A 3 25.23 -23.73 -20.45
N PRO A 4 25.50 -25.06 -20.66
CA PRO A 4 26.86 -25.55 -20.92
C PRO A 4 27.51 -24.97 -22.18
N TYR A 5 26.73 -24.40 -23.07
CA TYR A 5 27.16 -23.85 -24.37
C TYR A 5 27.36 -22.34 -24.40
N MET A 6 27.40 -21.66 -23.25
CA MET A 6 27.60 -20.19 -23.19
C MET A 6 29.03 -19.82 -23.64
N SER A 7 29.13 -18.85 -24.55
CA SER A 7 30.38 -18.21 -24.94
C SER A 7 31.03 -17.46 -23.74
N PRO A 8 32.36 -17.23 -23.78
CA PRO A 8 33.01 -16.42 -22.71
C PRO A 8 32.38 -15.03 -22.52
N ILE A 9 31.96 -14.39 -23.61
CA ILE A 9 31.33 -13.06 -23.61
C ILE A 9 29.96 -13.13 -22.87
N GLU A 10 29.16 -14.16 -23.17
CA GLU A 10 27.85 -14.34 -22.50
C GLU A 10 28.01 -14.63 -21.03
N ARG A 11 29.07 -15.35 -20.60
CA ARG A 11 29.37 -15.55 -19.17
C ARG A 11 29.75 -14.25 -18.49
N VAL A 12 30.64 -13.45 -19.09
CA VAL A 12 31.02 -12.13 -18.56
C VAL A 12 29.79 -11.26 -18.43
N TRP A 13 28.95 -11.17 -19.47
CA TRP A 13 27.70 -10.41 -19.43
C TRP A 13 26.74 -10.87 -18.34
N PHE A 14 26.57 -12.17 -18.20
CA PHE A 14 25.71 -12.78 -17.20
C PHE A 14 26.14 -12.44 -15.76
N TYR A 15 27.44 -12.52 -15.45
CA TYR A 15 27.95 -12.16 -14.13
C TYR A 15 27.95 -10.65 -13.91
N SER A 16 28.34 -9.85 -14.91
CA SER A 16 28.33 -8.39 -14.82
C SER A 16 26.92 -7.86 -14.55
N LEU A 17 25.89 -8.40 -15.25
CA LEU A 17 24.51 -8.03 -15.03
C LEU A 17 24.06 -8.37 -13.60
N ARG A 18 24.41 -9.54 -13.08
CA ARG A 18 24.07 -9.93 -11.70
C ARG A 18 24.76 -9.07 -10.64
N ILE A 19 26.04 -8.77 -10.85
CA ILE A 19 26.78 -7.89 -9.96
C ILE A 19 26.16 -6.50 -9.98
N LEU A 20 25.87 -5.96 -11.16
CA LEU A 20 25.22 -4.65 -11.31
C LEU A 20 23.85 -4.62 -10.62
N CYS A 21 23.01 -5.63 -10.86
CA CYS A 21 21.71 -5.75 -10.18
C CYS A 21 21.88 -5.85 -8.66
N GLY A 22 22.86 -6.62 -8.18
CA GLY A 22 23.16 -6.74 -6.75
C GLY A 22 23.62 -5.41 -6.15
N LEU A 23 24.46 -4.65 -6.84
CA LEU A 23 24.89 -3.32 -6.39
C LEU A 23 23.73 -2.32 -6.36
N ILE A 24 22.86 -2.32 -7.38
CA ILE A 24 21.67 -1.48 -7.40
C ILE A 24 20.74 -1.82 -6.23
N LEU A 25 20.47 -3.11 -5.98
CA LEU A 25 19.66 -3.55 -4.86
C LEU A 25 20.27 -3.15 -3.51
N LEU A 26 21.59 -3.34 -3.35
CA LEU A 26 22.30 -2.90 -2.16
C LEU A 26 22.19 -1.39 -1.96
N PHE A 27 22.38 -0.60 -3.02
CA PHE A 27 22.25 0.87 -2.98
C PHE A 27 20.85 1.31 -2.56
N LEU A 28 19.79 0.63 -3.03
CA LEU A 28 18.41 0.94 -2.67
C LEU A 28 18.08 0.57 -1.20
N ILE A 29 18.66 -0.51 -0.69
CA ILE A 29 18.40 -0.98 0.67
C ILE A 29 19.29 -0.25 1.70
N LEU A 30 20.46 0.22 1.30
CA LEU A 30 21.47 0.82 2.19
C LEU A 30 20.93 1.98 3.04
N PRO A 31 20.15 2.95 2.55
CA PRO A 31 19.58 4.01 3.38
C PRO A 31 18.69 3.46 4.51
N VAL A 32 17.91 2.41 4.23
CA VAL A 32 17.06 1.76 5.24
C VAL A 32 17.92 1.05 6.29
N LEU A 33 18.97 0.34 5.85
CA LEU A 33 19.89 -0.35 6.77
C LEU A 33 20.67 0.63 7.66
N VAL A 34 20.92 1.86 7.18
CA VAL A 34 21.62 2.90 7.97
C VAL A 34 20.73 3.47 9.09
N ILE A 35 19.42 3.56 8.88
CA ILE A 35 18.48 4.07 9.89
C ILE A 35 18.32 3.11 11.06
N ILE A 36 18.35 1.79 10.82
CA ILE A 36 18.13 0.78 11.87
C ILE A 36 19.15 0.89 13.01
N PRO A 37 20.49 0.92 12.78
CA PRO A 37 21.44 1.13 13.87
C PRO A 37 21.28 2.46 14.60
N LEU A 38 20.93 3.54 13.88
CA LEU A 38 20.70 4.86 14.48
C LEU A 38 19.53 4.85 15.47
N SER A 39 18.53 4.00 15.29
CA SER A 39 17.42 3.85 16.23
C SER A 39 17.84 3.28 17.60
N PHE A 40 18.99 2.64 17.67
CA PHE A 40 19.58 2.08 18.90
C PHE A 40 20.69 2.96 19.50
N ASN A 41 20.97 4.15 18.91
CA ASN A 41 22.00 5.04 19.44
C ASN A 41 21.62 5.57 20.84
N SER A 42 22.58 5.56 21.78
CA SER A 42 22.37 6.15 23.11
C SER A 42 22.44 7.69 23.11
N GLY A 43 23.01 8.30 22.07
CA GLY A 43 23.08 9.76 21.92
C GLY A 43 21.78 10.39 21.45
N SER A 44 21.61 11.68 21.71
CA SER A 44 20.40 12.45 21.35
C SER A 44 20.40 12.93 19.89
N PHE A 45 21.44 12.62 19.12
CA PHE A 45 21.56 13.03 17.73
C PHE A 45 21.65 11.84 16.77
N LEU A 46 21.11 12.02 15.58
CA LEU A 46 21.17 11.02 14.48
C LEU A 46 22.52 11.13 13.75
N VAL A 47 23.61 10.78 14.41
CA VAL A 47 24.98 10.88 13.88
C VAL A 47 25.76 9.58 14.03
N TYR A 48 26.72 9.37 13.15
CA TYR A 48 27.75 8.33 13.25
C TYR A 48 29.09 8.94 13.66
N PRO A 49 29.95 8.22 14.43
CA PRO A 49 29.75 6.86 14.97
C PRO A 49 28.73 6.84 16.11
N LEU A 50 28.13 5.67 16.35
CA LEU A 50 27.20 5.49 17.46
C LEU A 50 27.91 5.70 18.79
N GLN A 51 27.30 6.46 19.71
CA GLN A 51 27.84 6.76 21.04
C GLN A 51 27.70 5.56 22.00
N GLY A 52 26.77 4.64 21.70
CA GLY A 52 26.48 3.44 22.46
C GLY A 52 25.16 2.83 22.00
N PHE A 53 24.76 1.71 22.63
CA PHE A 53 23.49 1.05 22.33
C PHE A 53 22.48 1.29 23.47
N SER A 54 21.26 1.71 23.12
CA SER A 54 20.16 1.93 24.06
C SER A 54 18.81 1.67 23.39
N LEU A 55 17.83 1.24 24.15
CA LEU A 55 16.43 1.11 23.73
C LEU A 55 15.57 2.33 24.16
N GLN A 56 16.19 3.39 24.68
CA GLN A 56 15.49 4.55 25.23
C GLN A 56 14.51 5.17 24.23
N TRP A 57 14.87 5.25 22.95
CA TRP A 57 14.01 5.87 21.92
C TRP A 57 12.77 5.02 21.57
N TYR A 58 12.86 3.71 21.75
CA TYR A 58 11.69 2.84 21.69
C TYR A 58 10.80 3.03 22.92
N HIS A 59 11.41 3.14 24.09
CA HIS A 59 10.66 3.47 25.31
C HIS A 59 9.94 4.81 25.19
N ASP A 60 10.64 5.86 24.72
CA ASP A 60 10.07 7.19 24.49
C ASP A 60 8.94 7.15 23.45
N PHE A 61 9.10 6.38 22.37
CA PHE A 61 8.06 6.19 21.38
C PHE A 61 6.78 5.60 22.02
N PHE A 62 6.89 4.52 22.78
CA PHE A 62 5.74 3.86 23.41
C PHE A 62 5.19 4.62 24.61
N ALA A 63 5.97 5.44 25.30
CA ALA A 63 5.53 6.27 26.41
C ALA A 63 4.86 7.57 25.96
N SER A 64 5.12 8.03 24.73
CA SER A 64 4.55 9.27 24.20
C SER A 64 3.10 9.08 23.75
N ALA A 65 2.21 9.87 24.31
CA ALA A 65 0.79 9.89 23.93
C ALA A 65 0.59 10.30 22.47
N GLU A 66 1.44 11.17 21.92
CA GLU A 66 1.37 11.65 20.54
C GLU A 66 1.75 10.55 19.55
N TRP A 67 2.86 9.83 19.79
CA TRP A 67 3.31 8.74 18.95
C TRP A 67 2.30 7.58 18.97
N MET A 68 1.79 7.23 20.13
CA MET A 68 0.80 6.15 20.27
C MET A 68 -0.53 6.51 19.62
N ARG A 69 -0.97 7.77 19.70
CA ARG A 69 -2.14 8.27 18.98
C ARG A 69 -1.93 8.19 17.47
N ALA A 70 -0.79 8.66 16.96
CA ALA A 70 -0.46 8.62 15.55
C ALA A 70 -0.41 7.18 15.01
N LEU A 71 0.17 6.25 15.76
CA LEU A 71 0.16 4.82 15.44
C LEU A 71 -1.27 4.26 15.36
N LYS A 72 -2.09 4.53 16.39
CA LYS A 72 -3.49 4.12 16.42
C LYS A 72 -4.28 4.68 15.22
N ASN A 73 -4.07 5.95 14.89
CA ASN A 73 -4.71 6.59 13.75
C ASN A 73 -4.33 5.91 12.43
N SER A 74 -3.05 5.59 12.21
CA SER A 74 -2.61 4.84 11.03
C SER A 74 -3.28 3.46 10.93
N ILE A 75 -3.41 2.75 12.06
CA ILE A 75 -4.07 1.44 12.12
C ILE A 75 -5.59 1.56 11.88
N ILE A 76 -6.21 2.70 12.12
CA ILE A 76 -7.63 2.94 11.83
C ILE A 76 -7.82 3.37 10.37
N VAL A 77 -7.05 4.38 9.94
CA VAL A 77 -7.25 5.03 8.63
C VAL A 77 -6.89 4.10 7.48
N ALA A 78 -5.71 3.46 7.52
CA ALA A 78 -5.26 2.66 6.37
C ALA A 78 -6.13 1.43 6.11
N PRO A 79 -6.52 0.60 7.09
CA PRO A 79 -7.45 -0.50 6.84
C PRO A 79 -8.84 -0.03 6.41
N ALA A 80 -9.38 1.05 7.02
CA ALA A 80 -10.70 1.57 6.65
C ALA A 80 -10.71 2.09 5.21
N ALA A 81 -9.70 2.86 4.82
CA ALA A 81 -9.52 3.33 3.45
C ALA A 81 -9.34 2.17 2.47
N THR A 82 -8.58 1.14 2.86
CA THR A 82 -8.38 -0.07 2.06
C THR A 82 -9.68 -0.81 1.80
N VAL A 83 -10.51 -0.99 2.83
CA VAL A 83 -11.83 -1.65 2.67
C VAL A 83 -12.71 -0.87 1.72
N LEU A 84 -12.78 0.45 1.83
CA LEU A 84 -13.53 1.30 0.92
C LEU A 84 -12.98 1.20 -0.52
N ALA A 85 -11.66 1.31 -0.68
CA ALA A 85 -11.00 1.19 -1.99
C ALA A 85 -11.24 -0.19 -2.60
N MET A 86 -11.17 -1.25 -1.82
CA MET A 86 -11.44 -2.62 -2.26
C MET A 86 -12.88 -2.79 -2.74
N VAL A 87 -13.85 -2.31 -1.99
CA VAL A 87 -15.27 -2.43 -2.36
C VAL A 87 -15.57 -1.61 -3.61
N PHE A 88 -15.29 -0.31 -3.59
CA PHE A 88 -15.60 0.57 -4.71
C PHE A 88 -14.75 0.28 -5.95
N GLY A 89 -13.46 0.00 -5.77
CA GLY A 89 -12.56 -0.36 -6.85
C GLY A 89 -12.94 -1.67 -7.53
N THR A 90 -13.35 -2.69 -6.76
CA THR A 90 -13.83 -3.97 -7.32
C THR A 90 -15.12 -3.80 -8.09
N LEU A 91 -16.10 -3.06 -7.54
CA LEU A 91 -17.36 -2.79 -8.23
C LEU A 91 -17.13 -1.98 -9.50
N ALA A 92 -16.30 -0.94 -9.44
CA ALA A 92 -15.93 -0.15 -10.62
C ALA A 92 -15.20 -1.00 -11.67
N ALA A 93 -14.23 -1.84 -11.27
CA ALA A 93 -13.53 -2.74 -12.19
C ALA A 93 -14.48 -3.69 -12.92
N ILE A 94 -15.45 -4.28 -12.21
CA ILE A 94 -16.46 -5.17 -12.83
C ILE A 94 -17.33 -4.39 -13.81
N GLY A 95 -17.84 -3.22 -13.42
CA GLY A 95 -18.66 -2.38 -14.27
C GLY A 95 -17.91 -1.89 -15.51
N LEU A 96 -16.68 -1.42 -15.33
CA LEU A 96 -15.83 -0.92 -16.42
C LEU A 96 -15.31 -2.02 -17.34
N THR A 97 -15.07 -3.23 -16.83
CA THR A 97 -14.58 -4.33 -17.67
C THR A 97 -15.70 -4.98 -18.47
N ARG A 98 -16.88 -5.15 -17.85
CA ARG A 98 -18.01 -5.86 -18.45
C ARG A 98 -19.01 -4.97 -19.16
N GLY A 99 -19.12 -3.70 -18.75
CA GLY A 99 -20.03 -2.75 -19.34
C GLY A 99 -19.49 -2.22 -20.69
N ASP A 100 -20.39 -2.05 -21.63
CA ASP A 100 -20.12 -1.35 -22.89
C ASP A 100 -21.11 -0.17 -22.99
N PHE A 101 -20.57 1.03 -22.78
CA PHE A 101 -21.35 2.27 -22.70
C PHE A 101 -20.55 3.46 -23.25
N PRO A 102 -21.23 4.49 -23.80
CA PRO A 102 -20.56 5.68 -24.29
C PRO A 102 -19.85 6.42 -23.13
N GLY A 103 -18.65 6.92 -23.38
CA GLY A 103 -17.86 7.62 -22.35
C GLY A 103 -17.07 6.73 -21.38
N LYS A 104 -17.07 5.42 -21.56
CA LYS A 104 -16.30 4.46 -20.73
C LYS A 104 -14.83 4.85 -20.58
N ALA A 105 -14.19 5.31 -21.67
CA ALA A 105 -12.80 5.76 -21.64
C ALA A 105 -12.60 6.98 -20.73
N LEU A 106 -13.55 7.93 -20.76
CA LEU A 106 -13.52 9.11 -19.90
C LEU A 106 -13.69 8.73 -18.43
N VAL A 107 -14.65 7.84 -18.13
CA VAL A 107 -14.85 7.35 -16.75
C VAL A 107 -13.59 6.64 -16.24
N MET A 108 -12.98 5.79 -17.08
CA MET A 108 -11.71 5.12 -16.73
C MET A 108 -10.60 6.14 -16.47
N ALA A 109 -10.45 7.16 -17.31
CA ALA A 109 -9.46 8.23 -17.14
C ALA A 109 -9.69 9.00 -15.83
N LEU A 110 -10.95 9.34 -15.51
CA LEU A 110 -11.30 10.04 -14.28
C LEU A 110 -10.99 9.19 -13.04
N VAL A 111 -11.31 7.91 -13.05
CA VAL A 111 -11.10 7.04 -11.88
C VAL A 111 -9.62 6.73 -11.67
N ILE A 112 -8.81 6.70 -12.73
CA ILE A 112 -7.36 6.51 -12.64
C ILE A 112 -6.62 7.83 -12.37
N SER A 113 -7.25 8.99 -12.60
CA SER A 113 -6.60 10.29 -12.48
C SER A 113 -5.89 10.55 -11.14
N PRO A 114 -6.33 10.01 -9.97
CA PRO A 114 -5.59 10.20 -8.71
C PRO A 114 -4.15 9.68 -8.73
N MET A 115 -3.83 8.73 -9.61
CA MET A 115 -2.45 8.25 -9.77
C MET A 115 -1.55 9.20 -10.57
N VAL A 116 -2.15 10.09 -11.37
CA VAL A 116 -1.43 10.99 -12.29
C VAL A 116 -1.37 12.41 -11.73
N VAL A 117 -2.42 12.81 -11.01
CA VAL A 117 -2.51 14.14 -10.39
C VAL A 117 -1.52 14.23 -9.23
N PRO A 118 -0.69 15.29 -9.15
CA PRO A 118 0.18 15.49 -8.01
C PRO A 118 -0.59 15.46 -6.69
N VAL A 119 -0.14 14.66 -5.75
CA VAL A 119 -0.84 14.40 -4.47
C VAL A 119 -1.09 15.67 -3.65
N VAL A 120 -0.22 16.68 -3.78
CA VAL A 120 -0.41 18.00 -3.15
C VAL A 120 -1.70 18.67 -3.65
N ILE A 121 -1.97 18.58 -4.97
CA ILE A 121 -3.19 19.13 -5.56
C ILE A 121 -4.42 18.42 -5.02
N ILE A 122 -4.34 17.08 -4.87
CA ILE A 122 -5.42 16.29 -4.26
C ILE A 122 -5.63 16.72 -2.81
N GLY A 123 -4.57 16.90 -2.03
CA GLY A 123 -4.64 17.36 -0.64
C GLY A 123 -5.31 18.71 -0.51
N VAL A 124 -4.87 19.70 -1.29
CA VAL A 124 -5.44 21.07 -1.28
C VAL A 124 -6.90 21.06 -1.75
N ALA A 125 -7.20 20.38 -2.86
CA ALA A 125 -8.56 20.29 -3.39
C ALA A 125 -9.51 19.61 -2.39
N SER A 126 -9.05 18.55 -1.75
CA SER A 126 -9.82 17.85 -0.70
C SER A 126 -10.06 18.73 0.51
N TYR A 127 -9.06 19.48 0.95
CA TYR A 127 -9.23 20.46 2.04
C TYR A 127 -10.28 21.51 1.69
N LEU A 128 -10.17 22.12 0.51
CA LEU A 128 -11.15 23.13 0.04
C LEU A 128 -12.57 22.57 -0.11
N PHE A 129 -12.69 21.28 -0.40
CA PHE A 129 -13.98 20.59 -0.49
C PHE A 129 -14.57 20.27 0.88
N PHE A 130 -13.79 19.71 1.80
CA PHE A 130 -14.30 19.22 3.08
C PHE A 130 -14.40 20.32 4.17
N ALA A 131 -13.55 21.35 4.13
CA ALA A 131 -13.53 22.39 5.14
C ALA A 131 -14.86 23.19 5.23
N PRO A 132 -15.48 23.64 4.11
CA PRO A 132 -16.78 24.32 4.16
C PRO A 132 -17.93 23.43 4.64
N LEU A 133 -17.79 22.11 4.51
CA LEU A 133 -18.77 21.13 4.97
C LEU A 133 -18.64 20.82 6.48
N GLY A 134 -17.70 21.45 7.18
CA GLY A 134 -17.40 21.16 8.58
C GLY A 134 -16.74 19.79 8.80
N LEU A 135 -16.25 19.15 7.73
CA LEU A 135 -15.59 17.83 7.73
C LEU A 135 -14.06 17.95 7.67
N GLY A 136 -13.49 19.14 7.76
CA GLY A 136 -12.07 19.34 7.98
C GLY A 136 -11.64 18.73 9.31
N ASN A 137 -10.39 18.27 9.42
CA ASN A 137 -9.85 17.63 10.63
C ASN A 137 -10.69 16.45 11.13
N SER A 138 -11.25 15.63 10.22
CA SER A 138 -12.08 14.48 10.56
C SER A 138 -11.49 13.16 10.01
N PHE A 139 -11.72 12.07 10.72
CA PHE A 139 -11.37 10.74 10.21
C PHE A 139 -12.14 10.39 8.94
N PHE A 140 -13.38 10.88 8.81
CA PHE A 140 -14.20 10.62 7.64
C PHE A 140 -13.56 11.15 6.36
N SER A 141 -13.21 12.44 6.32
CA SER A 141 -12.57 13.06 5.15
C SER A 141 -11.24 12.40 4.83
N LEU A 142 -10.45 12.10 5.88
CA LEU A 142 -9.15 11.46 5.73
C LEU A 142 -9.30 10.06 5.12
N ILE A 143 -10.17 9.21 5.65
CA ILE A 143 -10.41 7.85 5.17
C ILE A 143 -10.94 7.86 3.73
N VAL A 144 -11.87 8.77 3.41
CA VAL A 144 -12.44 8.87 2.06
C VAL A 144 -11.37 9.24 1.04
N VAL A 145 -10.54 10.25 1.33
CA VAL A 145 -9.50 10.67 0.36
C VAL A 145 -8.40 9.63 0.22
N HIS A 146 -7.99 8.98 1.32
CA HIS A 146 -7.07 7.84 1.26
C HIS A 146 -7.65 6.68 0.43
N ALA A 147 -8.96 6.42 0.54
CA ALA A 147 -9.63 5.42 -0.29
C ALA A 147 -9.61 5.82 -1.77
N VAL A 148 -9.87 7.10 -2.10
CA VAL A 148 -9.79 7.62 -3.49
C VAL A 148 -8.41 7.40 -4.08
N LEU A 149 -7.34 7.60 -3.32
CA LEU A 149 -5.97 7.31 -3.77
C LEU A 149 -5.73 5.81 -3.99
N GLY A 150 -6.40 4.95 -3.22
CA GLY A 150 -6.28 3.49 -3.30
C GLY A 150 -7.11 2.84 -4.42
N VAL A 151 -8.26 3.43 -4.77
CA VAL A 151 -9.21 2.87 -5.76
C VAL A 151 -8.58 2.52 -7.10
N PRO A 152 -7.74 3.35 -7.73
CA PRO A 152 -7.10 3.04 -9.00
C PRO A 152 -6.33 1.72 -9.00
N PHE A 153 -5.59 1.44 -7.93
CA PHE A 153 -4.81 0.21 -7.80
C PHE A 153 -5.71 -1.02 -7.80
N VAL A 154 -6.84 -0.96 -7.09
CA VAL A 154 -7.82 -2.06 -7.07
C VAL A 154 -8.46 -2.24 -8.45
N ILE A 155 -8.82 -1.15 -9.12
CA ILE A 155 -9.40 -1.23 -10.47
C ILE A 155 -8.44 -1.88 -11.45
N ILE A 156 -7.18 -1.47 -11.46
CA ILE A 156 -6.17 -2.00 -12.39
C ILE A 156 -5.97 -3.50 -12.15
N THR A 157 -5.75 -3.92 -10.90
CA THR A 157 -5.45 -5.32 -10.58
C THR A 157 -6.65 -6.24 -10.78
N VAL A 158 -7.85 -5.80 -10.41
CA VAL A 158 -9.09 -6.56 -10.62
C VAL A 158 -9.45 -6.63 -12.10
N SER A 159 -9.31 -5.52 -12.86
CA SER A 159 -9.56 -5.51 -14.30
C SER A 159 -8.61 -6.44 -15.05
N ALA A 160 -7.33 -6.47 -14.68
CA ALA A 160 -6.37 -7.41 -15.26
C ALA A 160 -6.76 -8.87 -15.00
N THR A 161 -7.25 -9.18 -13.80
CA THR A 161 -7.74 -10.53 -13.48
C THR A 161 -9.02 -10.87 -14.23
N LEU A 162 -9.91 -9.89 -14.44
CA LEU A 162 -11.16 -10.06 -15.18
C LEU A 162 -10.94 -10.28 -16.69
N GLN A 163 -9.85 -9.78 -17.27
CA GLN A 163 -9.52 -10.00 -18.69
C GLN A 163 -9.30 -11.49 -19.01
N GLY A 164 -8.72 -12.25 -18.06
CA GLY A 164 -8.55 -13.70 -18.20
C GLY A 164 -9.75 -14.53 -17.71
N PHE A 165 -10.87 -13.89 -17.30
CA PHE A 165 -11.99 -14.56 -16.69
C PHE A 165 -12.96 -15.15 -17.74
N ASN A 166 -13.23 -16.46 -17.66
CA ASN A 166 -14.21 -17.12 -18.52
C ASN A 166 -15.65 -16.85 -18.07
N GLN A 167 -16.35 -15.98 -18.80
CA GLN A 167 -17.74 -15.61 -18.50
C GLN A 167 -18.73 -16.78 -18.61
N ASN A 168 -18.40 -17.87 -19.29
CA ASN A 168 -19.26 -19.04 -19.40
C ASN A 168 -19.49 -19.69 -18.03
N LEU A 169 -18.57 -19.54 -17.08
CA LEU A 169 -18.74 -20.00 -15.69
C LEU A 169 -19.92 -19.31 -15.00
N VAL A 170 -20.11 -18.00 -15.23
CA VAL A 170 -21.25 -17.25 -14.69
C VAL A 170 -22.56 -17.67 -15.38
N ARG A 171 -22.51 -17.88 -16.69
CA ARG A 171 -23.68 -18.37 -17.45
C ARG A 171 -24.10 -19.79 -17.01
N ALA A 172 -23.14 -20.68 -16.82
CA ALA A 172 -23.39 -22.01 -16.28
C ALA A 172 -24.02 -21.97 -14.87
N ALA A 173 -23.52 -21.13 -13.99
CA ALA A 173 -24.12 -20.93 -12.67
C ALA A 173 -25.57 -20.42 -12.77
N ALA A 174 -25.82 -19.45 -13.67
CA ALA A 174 -27.20 -18.98 -13.90
C ALA A 174 -28.11 -20.05 -14.47
N SER A 175 -27.66 -20.92 -15.39
CA SER A 175 -28.40 -22.06 -15.91
C SER A 175 -28.72 -23.09 -14.85
N LEU A 176 -27.92 -23.18 -13.78
CA LEU A 176 -28.18 -24.00 -12.59
C LEU A 176 -29.08 -23.32 -11.54
N GLY A 177 -29.69 -22.16 -11.89
CA GLY A 177 -30.60 -21.42 -11.03
C GLY A 177 -29.94 -20.49 -10.01
N ALA A 178 -28.64 -20.21 -10.13
CA ALA A 178 -27.98 -19.28 -9.24
C ALA A 178 -28.42 -17.82 -9.49
N SER A 179 -28.82 -17.12 -8.43
CA SER A 179 -29.06 -15.67 -8.50
C SER A 179 -27.80 -14.90 -8.85
N PRO A 180 -27.86 -13.67 -9.39
CA PRO A 180 -26.69 -12.86 -9.71
C PRO A 180 -25.72 -12.69 -8.53
N LEU A 181 -26.24 -12.48 -7.32
CA LEU A 181 -25.45 -12.36 -6.11
C LEU A 181 -24.76 -13.69 -5.73
N THR A 182 -25.46 -14.81 -5.92
CA THR A 182 -24.89 -16.16 -5.69
C THR A 182 -23.79 -16.46 -6.69
N ALA A 183 -24.00 -16.17 -7.98
CA ALA A 183 -22.99 -16.32 -9.02
C ALA A 183 -21.77 -15.41 -8.75
N PHE A 184 -22.00 -14.17 -8.30
CA PHE A 184 -20.92 -13.27 -7.90
C PHE A 184 -20.11 -13.86 -6.74
N ARG A 185 -20.75 -14.23 -5.63
CA ARG A 185 -20.07 -14.69 -4.41
C ARG A 185 -19.39 -16.04 -4.57
N ARG A 186 -19.99 -16.98 -5.32
CA ARG A 186 -19.49 -18.36 -5.44
C ARG A 186 -18.62 -18.62 -6.66
N VAL A 187 -18.73 -17.78 -7.70
CA VAL A 187 -17.98 -17.97 -8.96
C VAL A 187 -17.05 -16.78 -9.21
N THR A 188 -17.60 -15.57 -9.35
CA THR A 188 -16.79 -14.41 -9.76
C THR A 188 -15.77 -14.02 -8.68
N LEU A 189 -16.21 -13.77 -7.46
CA LEU A 189 -15.37 -13.26 -6.38
C LEU A 189 -14.19 -14.19 -6.05
N PRO A 190 -14.35 -15.51 -5.91
CA PRO A 190 -13.23 -16.42 -5.68
C PRO A 190 -12.18 -16.41 -6.81
N LEU A 191 -12.64 -16.27 -8.05
CA LEU A 191 -11.75 -16.26 -9.21
C LEU A 191 -10.98 -14.94 -9.39
N ILE A 192 -11.57 -13.80 -9.02
CA ILE A 192 -10.91 -12.49 -9.04
C ILE A 192 -10.21 -12.16 -7.71
N ALA A 193 -10.36 -12.98 -6.68
CA ALA A 193 -9.78 -12.73 -5.36
C ALA A 193 -8.27 -12.41 -5.38
N PRO A 194 -7.42 -13.05 -6.20
CA PRO A 194 -6.01 -12.67 -6.29
C PRO A 194 -5.81 -11.21 -6.72
N GLY A 195 -6.63 -10.72 -7.68
CA GLY A 195 -6.60 -9.33 -8.11
C GLY A 195 -7.11 -8.37 -7.03
N VAL A 196 -8.19 -8.74 -6.33
CA VAL A 196 -8.76 -7.95 -5.21
C VAL A 196 -7.75 -7.84 -4.07
N ILE A 197 -7.13 -8.96 -3.67
CA ILE A 197 -6.12 -8.97 -2.60
C ILE A 197 -4.91 -8.13 -3.00
N SER A 198 -4.40 -8.28 -4.22
CA SER A 198 -3.28 -7.48 -4.70
C SER A 198 -3.60 -5.98 -4.73
N GLY A 199 -4.79 -5.61 -5.21
CA GLY A 199 -5.24 -4.21 -5.21
C GLY A 199 -5.42 -3.65 -3.81
N ALA A 200 -5.98 -4.44 -2.89
CA ALA A 200 -6.13 -4.07 -1.48
C ALA A 200 -4.77 -3.82 -0.81
N LEU A 201 -3.75 -4.61 -1.15
CA LEU A 201 -2.39 -4.43 -0.63
C LEU A 201 -1.77 -3.11 -1.10
N PHE A 202 -1.89 -2.79 -2.39
CA PHE A 202 -1.41 -1.52 -2.91
C PHE A 202 -2.18 -0.34 -2.30
N ALA A 203 -3.51 -0.46 -2.17
CA ALA A 203 -4.34 0.56 -1.52
C ALA A 203 -3.94 0.76 -0.05
N PHE A 204 -3.66 -0.33 0.68
CA PHE A 204 -3.18 -0.27 2.05
C PHE A 204 -1.81 0.42 2.13
N ALA A 205 -0.85 0.00 1.32
CA ALA A 205 0.48 0.59 1.31
C ALA A 205 0.42 2.09 1.00
N THR A 206 -0.35 2.48 -0.03
CA THR A 206 -0.54 3.89 -0.40
C THR A 206 -1.17 4.70 0.74
N SER A 207 -2.19 4.16 1.41
CA SER A 207 -2.84 4.84 2.54
C SER A 207 -1.95 4.89 3.79
N PHE A 208 -1.20 3.83 4.06
CA PHE A 208 -0.37 3.72 5.25
C PHE A 208 0.86 4.64 5.21
N ASP A 209 1.39 4.91 4.00
CA ASP A 209 2.57 5.76 3.76
C ASP A 209 2.19 7.22 3.44
N GLU A 210 0.89 7.56 3.37
CA GLU A 210 0.43 8.85 2.92
C GLU A 210 0.66 9.94 3.96
N VAL A 211 1.47 10.93 3.58
CA VAL A 211 1.82 12.09 4.42
C VAL A 211 1.10 13.35 3.95
N VAL A 212 1.09 13.59 2.63
CA VAL A 212 0.76 14.89 2.05
C VAL A 212 -0.73 15.22 2.23
N VAL A 213 -1.61 14.31 1.86
CA VAL A 213 -3.06 14.49 2.08
C VAL A 213 -3.36 14.66 3.57
N THR A 214 -2.67 13.88 4.41
CA THR A 214 -2.82 13.96 5.86
C THR A 214 -2.38 15.32 6.42
N LEU A 215 -1.35 15.96 5.85
CA LEU A 215 -0.92 17.32 6.24
C LEU A 215 -2.03 18.36 6.01
N PHE A 216 -2.84 18.21 4.97
CA PHE A 216 -3.91 19.16 4.65
C PHE A 216 -5.23 18.84 5.38
N LEU A 217 -5.57 17.57 5.55
CA LEU A 217 -6.89 17.14 6.03
C LEU A 217 -6.95 16.79 7.52
N ALA A 218 -5.85 16.39 8.12
CA ALA A 218 -5.84 15.96 9.50
C ALA A 218 -5.47 17.11 10.44
N GLY A 219 -6.16 17.21 11.56
CA GLY A 219 -5.75 17.99 12.72
C GLY A 219 -4.72 17.22 13.57
N PRO A 220 -4.29 17.80 14.71
CA PRO A 220 -3.37 17.12 15.64
C PRO A 220 -3.91 15.78 16.15
N GLU A 221 -5.21 15.68 16.37
CA GLU A 221 -5.87 14.47 16.88
C GLU A 221 -5.99 13.35 15.84
N GLN A 222 -5.97 13.68 14.54
CA GLN A 222 -6.06 12.74 13.42
C GLN A 222 -4.71 12.46 12.75
N ALA A 223 -3.61 12.99 13.29
CA ALA A 223 -2.28 12.78 12.74
C ALA A 223 -1.97 11.28 12.63
N THR A 224 -1.55 10.84 11.44
CA THR A 224 -1.05 9.48 11.20
C THR A 224 0.43 9.38 11.53
N LEU A 225 0.95 8.17 11.65
CA LEU A 225 2.35 7.95 12.03
C LEU A 225 3.34 8.56 11.01
N PRO A 226 3.17 8.42 9.69
CA PRO A 226 4.04 9.10 8.72
C PRO A 226 3.97 10.63 8.82
N ARG A 227 2.78 11.20 9.05
CA ARG A 227 2.65 12.65 9.28
C ARG A 227 3.37 13.08 10.55
N GLN A 228 3.25 12.34 11.66
CA GLN A 228 3.95 12.64 12.91
C GLN A 228 5.46 12.59 12.74
N MET A 229 5.97 11.61 12.00
CA MET A 229 7.39 11.53 11.64
C MET A 229 7.84 12.76 10.83
N PHE A 230 7.06 13.15 9.83
CA PHE A 230 7.38 14.31 9.00
C PHE A 230 7.40 15.63 9.79
N SER A 231 6.43 15.83 10.70
CA SER A 231 6.42 16.97 11.62
C SER A 231 7.64 16.96 12.53
N GLY A 232 7.98 15.80 13.09
CA GLY A 232 9.16 15.63 13.93
C GLY A 232 10.47 15.97 13.22
N ILE A 233 10.62 15.60 11.95
CA ILE A 233 11.80 15.96 11.13
C ILE A 233 11.93 17.48 10.98
N ARG A 234 10.83 18.20 10.87
CA ARG A 234 10.82 19.66 10.68
C ARG A 234 11.03 20.44 11.98
N GLU A 235 10.51 19.93 13.08
CA GLU A 235 10.44 20.66 14.35
C GLU A 235 11.55 20.25 15.31
N ASN A 236 11.85 18.96 15.39
CA ASN A 236 12.80 18.43 16.36
C ASN A 236 13.33 17.06 15.91
N LEU A 237 14.53 17.04 15.30
CA LEU A 237 15.18 15.81 14.83
C LEU A 237 15.58 14.90 16.00
N SER A 238 14.61 14.20 16.59
CA SER A 238 14.84 13.22 17.66
C SER A 238 15.13 11.83 17.08
N PRO A 239 16.03 11.05 17.69
CA PRO A 239 16.23 9.65 17.32
C PRO A 239 14.98 8.76 17.52
N THR A 240 13.97 9.23 18.24
CA THR A 240 12.63 8.59 18.29
C THR A 240 12.03 8.41 16.89
N ILE A 241 12.33 9.32 15.95
CA ILE A 241 11.91 9.21 14.55
C ILE A 241 12.57 7.98 13.90
N ALA A 242 13.85 7.73 14.18
CA ALA A 242 14.54 6.53 13.66
C ALA A 242 13.96 5.24 14.27
N ALA A 243 13.57 5.26 15.54
CA ALA A 243 12.86 4.14 16.17
C ALA A 243 11.49 3.90 15.50
N ALA A 244 10.70 4.97 15.28
CA ALA A 244 9.43 4.90 14.56
C ALA A 244 9.61 4.36 13.13
N ALA A 245 10.62 4.86 12.38
CA ALA A 245 10.93 4.41 11.04
C ALA A 245 11.32 2.92 11.02
N THR A 246 12.13 2.47 11.98
CA THR A 246 12.53 1.06 12.11
C THR A 246 11.32 0.16 12.40
N LEU A 247 10.41 0.58 13.26
CA LEU A 247 9.15 -0.14 13.53
C LEU A 247 8.26 -0.21 12.29
N LEU A 248 8.15 0.88 11.52
CA LEU A 248 7.40 0.90 10.27
C LEU A 248 8.00 -0.05 9.22
N VAL A 249 9.32 -0.03 9.05
CA VAL A 249 10.03 -0.94 8.15
C VAL A 249 9.80 -2.38 8.57
N ALA A 250 9.97 -2.70 9.85
CA ALA A 250 9.73 -4.05 10.38
C ALA A 250 8.28 -4.49 10.14
N PHE A 251 7.32 -3.62 10.41
CA PHE A 251 5.89 -3.90 10.15
C PHE A 251 5.62 -4.14 8.66
N SER A 252 6.17 -3.31 7.76
CA SER A 252 5.99 -3.45 6.31
C SER A 252 6.60 -4.76 5.80
N VAL A 253 7.79 -5.14 6.28
CA VAL A 253 8.45 -6.39 5.92
C VAL A 253 7.63 -7.59 6.41
N ILE A 254 7.17 -7.58 7.66
CA ILE A 254 6.33 -8.65 8.23
C ILE A 254 5.03 -8.77 7.43
N LEU A 255 4.39 -7.66 7.11
CA LEU A 255 3.17 -7.62 6.30
C LEU A 255 3.40 -8.27 4.94
N LEU A 256 4.44 -7.83 4.21
CA LEU A 256 4.76 -8.36 2.88
C LEU A 256 5.06 -9.87 2.93
N LEU A 257 5.88 -10.32 3.89
CA LEU A 257 6.21 -11.75 4.05
C LEU A 257 4.97 -12.59 4.38
N THR A 258 4.10 -12.08 5.26
CA THR A 258 2.84 -12.75 5.61
C THR A 258 1.93 -12.91 4.39
N LEU A 259 1.84 -11.86 3.58
CA LEU A 259 1.01 -11.85 2.38
C LEU A 259 1.56 -12.78 1.28
N GLU A 260 2.87 -12.77 1.07
CA GLU A 260 3.50 -13.68 0.11
C GLU A 260 3.34 -15.14 0.55
N TRP A 261 3.49 -15.41 1.83
CA TRP A 261 3.24 -16.74 2.38
C TRP A 261 1.78 -17.20 2.20
N LEU A 262 0.79 -16.30 2.44
CA LEU A 262 -0.63 -16.59 2.22
C LEU A 262 -0.94 -16.83 0.74
N ARG A 263 -0.35 -16.04 -0.17
CA ARG A 263 -0.48 -16.24 -1.63
C ARG A 263 0.05 -17.60 -2.05
N GLY A 264 1.28 -17.94 -1.66
CA GLY A 264 1.89 -19.22 -1.99
C GLY A 264 1.11 -20.43 -1.44
N ARG A 265 0.48 -20.28 -0.24
CA ARG A 265 -0.40 -21.31 0.31
C ARG A 265 -1.70 -21.47 -0.49
N SER A 266 -2.30 -20.37 -0.93
CA SER A 266 -3.52 -20.38 -1.76
C SER A 266 -3.28 -21.03 -3.12
N GLU A 267 -2.15 -20.77 -3.78
CA GLU A 267 -1.78 -21.40 -5.05
C GLU A 267 -1.56 -22.91 -4.91
N LYS A 268 -0.88 -23.35 -3.86
CA LYS A 268 -0.68 -24.80 -3.60
C LYS A 268 -2.00 -25.55 -3.36
N LEU A 269 -2.95 -24.94 -2.67
CA LEU A 269 -4.28 -25.54 -2.47
C LEU A 269 -5.09 -25.65 -3.78
N ARG A 270 -4.92 -24.70 -4.70
CA ARG A 270 -5.58 -24.73 -6.02
C ARG A 270 -4.98 -25.80 -6.95
N THR A 271 -3.64 -25.96 -6.96
CA THR A 271 -2.96 -27.01 -7.73
C THR A 271 -3.20 -28.42 -7.17
N ALA A 272 -3.51 -28.57 -5.90
CA ALA A 272 -3.84 -29.85 -5.30
C ALA A 272 -5.29 -30.31 -5.57
N GLN A 273 -6.16 -29.41 -6.06
CA GLN A 273 -7.57 -29.67 -6.39
C GLN A 273 -7.82 -29.78 -7.91
N ALA A 274 -6.84 -29.53 -8.74
CA ALA A 274 -6.85 -29.70 -10.19
C ALA A 274 -6.19 -31.02 -10.62
#